data_061f398127b4e5091d47e447c7dc9914
#
_entry.id   061f398127b4e5091d47e447c7dc9914
#
_cell.length_a   1.000
_cell.length_b   1.000
_cell.length_c   1.000
_cell.angle_alpha   90.00
_cell.angle_beta   90.00
_cell.angle_gamma   90.00
#
_symmetry.space_group_name_H-M   'P 1'
#
loop_
_entity.id
_entity.type
_entity.pdbx_description
1 polymer ?
#
loop_
_entity_poly.entity_id
_entity_poly.type
_entity_poly.pdbx_seq_one_letter_code
_entity_poly.pdbx_strand_id
1 'polypeptide(L)'
;MKHARLFSRLVLVLVMPLLVTPDLAAQAASIQMNLLADWTTQKDTLMKIAAAMPEDRLGYKPTPPQRNYGEQILHIAEANVNQMKRLASKETPPVIDMKATSRAVILKALEDSFDYGTAVIKAQTDQTMLQAAAETRFDSFRGQSTRARVVSFVMGHTWDIYGQMVVYLRLNGVTPPASQRP
;
A
#
# COMPACT_ATOMS: atom_id res chain seq x y z
N MET A 1 65.82 56.09 -23.15
CA MET A 1 64.54 56.18 -22.38
C MET A 1 63.52 55.31 -23.11
N LYS A 2 63.23 54.12 -22.61
CA LYS A 2 62.30 53.14 -23.23
C LYS A 2 61.06 53.07 -22.34
N HIS A 3 59.92 53.50 -22.86
CA HIS A 3 58.60 53.43 -22.17
C HIS A 3 58.02 52.02 -22.39
N ALA A 4 57.93 51.25 -21.31
CA ALA A 4 57.20 50.01 -21.29
C ALA A 4 55.71 50.30 -21.07
N ARG A 5 54.87 49.96 -22.06
CA ARG A 5 53.41 50.00 -21.95
C ARG A 5 52.91 48.71 -21.32
N LEU A 6 52.34 48.85 -20.11
CA LEU A 6 51.67 47.75 -19.39
C LEU A 6 50.26 47.59 -19.94
N PHE A 7 49.97 46.50 -20.66
CA PHE A 7 48.61 46.14 -21.08
C PHE A 7 47.95 45.32 -19.95
N SER A 8 47.06 46.00 -19.22
CA SER A 8 46.18 45.34 -18.26
C SER A 8 45.11 44.57 -19.01
N ARG A 9 45.13 43.24 -18.97
CA ARG A 9 44.08 42.41 -19.52
C ARG A 9 42.98 42.26 -18.45
N LEU A 10 41.87 42.95 -18.66
CA LEU A 10 40.63 42.78 -17.86
C LEU A 10 40.00 41.43 -18.22
N VAL A 11 40.08 40.47 -17.31
CA VAL A 11 39.34 39.20 -17.46
C VAL A 11 37.92 39.40 -16.93
N LEU A 12 36.96 39.52 -17.85
CA LEU A 12 35.53 39.58 -17.50
C LEU A 12 35.06 38.18 -17.20
N VAL A 13 34.92 37.82 -15.90
CA VAL A 13 34.30 36.58 -15.49
C VAL A 13 32.79 36.73 -15.60
N LEU A 14 32.22 36.15 -16.63
CA LEU A 14 30.75 36.09 -16.84
C LEU A 14 30.18 35.04 -15.85
N VAL A 15 29.69 35.50 -14.71
CA VAL A 15 28.92 34.66 -13.80
C VAL A 15 27.52 34.47 -14.41
N MET A 16 27.34 33.36 -15.08
CA MET A 16 26.02 32.92 -15.60
C MET A 16 25.18 32.44 -14.43
N PRO A 17 24.06 33.08 -14.06
CA PRO A 17 23.19 32.55 -13.03
C PRO A 17 22.64 31.21 -13.51
N LEU A 18 22.88 30.15 -12.76
CA LEU A 18 22.20 28.87 -12.93
C LEU A 18 20.72 29.12 -12.62
N LEU A 19 19.92 29.35 -13.66
CA LEU A 19 18.47 29.29 -13.54
C LEU A 19 18.08 27.85 -13.22
N VAL A 20 17.99 27.56 -11.93
CA VAL A 20 17.33 26.34 -11.45
C VAL A 20 15.87 26.48 -11.83
N THR A 21 15.48 25.87 -12.93
CA THR A 21 14.09 25.85 -13.35
C THR A 21 13.24 25.14 -12.29
N PRO A 22 12.12 25.74 -11.85
CA PRO A 22 11.27 25.13 -10.81
C PRO A 22 10.63 23.78 -11.23
N ASP A 23 10.73 23.38 -12.49
CA ASP A 23 10.19 22.11 -13.00
C ASP A 23 10.94 20.85 -12.53
N LEU A 24 12.19 20.93 -12.12
CA LEU A 24 12.92 19.79 -11.57
C LEU A 24 12.56 19.48 -10.10
N ALA A 25 11.99 20.42 -9.37
CA ALA A 25 11.52 20.22 -8.01
C ALA A 25 10.08 19.64 -7.95
N ALA A 26 9.32 19.73 -9.05
CA ALA A 26 7.91 19.35 -9.09
C ALA A 26 7.67 17.84 -9.32
N GLN A 27 8.72 17.03 -9.50
CA GLN A 27 8.60 15.61 -9.87
C GLN A 27 9.34 14.65 -8.96
N ALA A 28 9.61 15.04 -7.72
CA ALA A 28 9.95 14.06 -6.70
C ALA A 28 8.69 13.25 -6.39
N ALA A 29 8.61 12.04 -6.93
CA ALA A 29 7.48 11.15 -6.66
C ALA A 29 7.36 10.96 -5.13
N SER A 30 6.26 11.46 -4.55
CA SER A 30 5.98 11.34 -3.13
C SER A 30 5.80 9.86 -2.75
N ILE A 31 6.54 9.39 -1.76
CA ILE A 31 6.40 8.02 -1.21
C ILE A 31 4.95 7.80 -0.76
N GLN A 32 4.38 8.79 -0.05
CA GLN A 32 3.01 8.72 0.44
C GLN A 32 2.01 8.60 -0.71
N MET A 33 2.14 9.41 -1.76
CA MET A 33 1.24 9.36 -2.91
C MET A 33 1.34 8.05 -3.68
N ASN A 34 2.55 7.51 -3.88
CA ASN A 34 2.75 6.24 -4.55
C ASN A 34 2.12 5.09 -3.76
N LEU A 35 2.37 5.02 -2.45
CA LEU A 35 1.78 4.01 -1.58
C LEU A 35 0.25 4.12 -1.54
N LEU A 36 -0.31 5.34 -1.58
CA LEU A 36 -1.75 5.54 -1.65
C LEU A 36 -2.34 5.06 -2.98
N ALA A 37 -1.67 5.33 -4.10
CA ALA A 37 -2.09 4.87 -5.42
C ALA A 37 -2.09 3.33 -5.50
N ASP A 38 -1.01 2.69 -5.04
CA ASP A 38 -0.89 1.23 -5.00
C ASP A 38 -1.94 0.59 -4.09
N TRP A 39 -2.18 1.18 -2.91
CA TRP A 39 -3.21 0.75 -1.97
C TRP A 39 -4.61 0.81 -2.57
N THR A 40 -4.93 1.89 -3.28
CA THR A 40 -6.22 2.07 -3.95
C THR A 40 -6.43 1.05 -5.06
N THR A 41 -5.40 0.84 -5.90
CA THR A 41 -5.42 -0.18 -6.96
C THR A 41 -5.61 -1.58 -6.38
N GLN A 42 -4.95 -1.86 -5.26
CA GLN A 42 -5.10 -3.12 -4.56
C GLN A 42 -6.51 -3.30 -4.01
N LYS A 43 -7.12 -2.27 -3.39
CA LYS A 43 -8.54 -2.30 -2.97
C LYS A 43 -9.44 -2.75 -4.10
N ASP A 44 -9.36 -2.10 -5.26
CA ASP A 44 -10.21 -2.41 -6.41
C ASP A 44 -10.05 -3.87 -6.88
N THR A 45 -8.84 -4.37 -6.88
CA THR A 45 -8.52 -5.74 -7.27
C THR A 45 -9.07 -6.75 -6.25
N LEU A 46 -8.87 -6.46 -4.96
CA LEU A 46 -9.32 -7.35 -3.88
C LEU A 46 -10.84 -7.37 -3.75
N MET A 47 -11.52 -6.25 -3.94
CA MET A 47 -12.98 -6.22 -3.93
C MET A 47 -13.57 -7.06 -5.07
N LYS A 48 -12.98 -7.00 -6.26
CA LYS A 48 -13.41 -7.82 -7.42
C LYS A 48 -13.23 -9.31 -7.16
N ILE A 49 -12.07 -9.74 -6.65
CA ILE A 49 -11.84 -11.16 -6.39
C ILE A 49 -12.70 -11.66 -5.22
N ALA A 50 -12.85 -10.87 -4.16
CA ALA A 50 -13.69 -11.22 -3.01
C ALA A 50 -15.15 -11.44 -3.42
N ALA A 51 -15.65 -10.63 -4.37
CA ALA A 51 -17.00 -10.77 -4.89
C ALA A 51 -17.19 -11.91 -5.90
N ALA A 52 -16.13 -12.49 -6.42
CA ALA A 52 -16.21 -13.48 -7.50
C ALA A 52 -16.68 -14.87 -7.07
N MET A 53 -16.47 -15.28 -5.81
CA MET A 53 -16.91 -16.57 -5.30
C MET A 53 -18.43 -16.57 -5.13
N PRO A 54 -19.16 -17.59 -5.62
CA PRO A 54 -20.59 -17.77 -5.31
C PRO A 54 -20.85 -17.82 -3.79
N GLU A 55 -21.96 -17.27 -3.35
CA GLU A 55 -22.28 -17.11 -1.93
C GLU A 55 -22.32 -18.46 -1.18
N ASP A 56 -22.92 -19.46 -1.82
CA ASP A 56 -23.02 -20.83 -1.30
C ASP A 56 -21.65 -21.55 -1.19
N ARG A 57 -20.57 -20.96 -1.75
CA ARG A 57 -19.21 -21.48 -1.75
C ARG A 57 -18.22 -20.66 -0.92
N LEU A 58 -18.69 -19.65 -0.19
CA LEU A 58 -17.81 -18.89 0.72
C LEU A 58 -17.15 -19.78 1.79
N GLY A 59 -17.79 -20.86 2.18
CA GLY A 59 -17.26 -21.86 3.12
C GLY A 59 -16.26 -22.86 2.53
N TYR A 60 -15.96 -22.80 1.22
CA TYR A 60 -15.05 -23.76 0.57
C TYR A 60 -13.63 -23.65 1.11
N LYS A 61 -13.02 -24.81 1.42
CA LYS A 61 -11.61 -25.00 1.84
C LYS A 61 -10.94 -25.99 0.89
N PRO A 62 -9.77 -25.66 0.32
CA PRO A 62 -9.01 -26.64 -0.47
C PRO A 62 -8.52 -27.83 0.33
N THR A 63 -8.10 -27.60 1.58
CA THR A 63 -7.68 -28.63 2.54
C THR A 63 -8.17 -28.27 3.95
N PRO A 64 -8.34 -29.24 4.86
CA PRO A 64 -8.87 -29.00 6.21
C PRO A 64 -8.14 -27.93 7.02
N PRO A 65 -6.79 -27.83 7.02
CA PRO A 65 -6.09 -26.83 7.85
C PRO A 65 -6.13 -25.40 7.26
N GLN A 66 -6.55 -25.23 6.00
CA GLN A 66 -6.62 -23.90 5.38
C GLN A 66 -7.88 -23.14 5.82
N ARG A 67 -7.81 -21.82 5.74
CA ARG A 67 -8.99 -20.95 5.85
C ARG A 67 -9.96 -21.24 4.71
N ASN A 68 -11.26 -21.09 4.94
CA ASN A 68 -12.22 -21.02 3.84
C ASN A 68 -12.14 -19.68 3.11
N TYR A 69 -12.87 -19.54 2.00
CA TYR A 69 -12.80 -18.33 1.18
C TYR A 69 -13.23 -17.08 1.93
N GLY A 70 -14.32 -17.12 2.70
CA GLY A 70 -14.78 -16.01 3.54
C GLY A 70 -13.78 -15.66 4.64
N GLU A 71 -13.18 -16.67 5.29
CA GLU A 71 -12.13 -16.49 6.29
C GLU A 71 -10.85 -15.86 5.70
N GLN A 72 -10.51 -16.11 4.42
CA GLN A 72 -9.39 -15.43 3.77
C GLN A 72 -9.67 -13.93 3.60
N ILE A 73 -10.89 -13.56 3.21
CA ILE A 73 -11.29 -12.16 3.07
C ILE A 73 -11.23 -11.43 4.42
N LEU A 74 -11.79 -12.03 5.47
CA LEU A 74 -11.76 -11.46 6.83
C LEU A 74 -10.33 -11.35 7.36
N HIS A 75 -9.46 -12.31 7.05
CA HIS A 75 -8.05 -12.24 7.43
C HIS A 75 -7.31 -11.08 6.75
N ILE A 76 -7.60 -10.78 5.48
CA ILE A 76 -7.08 -9.57 4.83
C ILE A 76 -7.57 -8.32 5.58
N ALA A 77 -8.87 -8.24 5.88
CA ALA A 77 -9.45 -7.09 6.57
C ALA A 77 -8.82 -6.88 7.96
N GLU A 78 -8.66 -7.94 8.74
CA GLU A 78 -8.01 -7.89 10.05
C GLU A 78 -6.52 -7.46 9.93
N ALA A 79 -5.78 -8.02 8.98
CA ALA A 79 -4.38 -7.69 8.76
C ALA A 79 -4.21 -6.21 8.35
N ASN A 80 -5.07 -5.72 7.45
CA ASN A 80 -5.09 -4.31 7.05
C ASN A 80 -5.25 -3.40 8.28
N VAL A 81 -6.28 -3.63 9.09
CA VAL A 81 -6.55 -2.82 10.29
C VAL A 81 -5.39 -2.88 11.27
N ASN A 82 -4.89 -4.08 11.57
CA ASN A 82 -3.83 -4.28 12.56
C ASN A 82 -2.49 -3.64 12.14
N GLN A 83 -2.15 -3.67 10.85
CA GLN A 83 -0.92 -3.03 10.38
C GLN A 83 -1.07 -1.51 10.27
N MET A 84 -2.21 -1.00 9.80
CA MET A 84 -2.43 0.44 9.67
C MET A 84 -2.49 1.16 11.02
N LYS A 85 -2.96 0.53 12.10
CA LYS A 85 -2.87 1.09 13.47
C LYS A 85 -1.44 1.49 13.87
N ARG A 86 -0.42 0.87 13.29
CA ARG A 86 0.99 1.13 13.60
C ARG A 86 1.49 2.47 13.05
N LEU A 87 0.74 3.12 12.19
CA LEU A 87 1.15 4.38 11.53
C LEU A 87 0.84 5.63 12.38
N ALA A 88 0.39 5.45 13.63
CA ALA A 88 0.10 6.54 14.58
C ALA A 88 -0.85 7.62 14.00
N SER A 89 -1.88 7.19 13.27
CA SER A 89 -2.98 8.04 12.83
C SER A 89 -4.02 8.22 13.93
N LYS A 90 -4.80 9.30 13.83
CA LYS A 90 -5.96 9.56 14.71
C LYS A 90 -7.26 8.91 14.18
N GLU A 91 -7.19 8.27 13.02
CA GLU A 91 -8.33 7.60 12.41
C GLU A 91 -8.84 6.45 13.28
N THR A 92 -10.17 6.33 13.40
CA THR A 92 -10.80 5.27 14.18
C THR A 92 -10.82 3.97 13.36
N PRO A 93 -10.18 2.89 13.84
CA PRO A 93 -10.18 1.63 13.12
C PRO A 93 -11.55 0.95 13.18
N PRO A 94 -12.00 0.33 12.08
CA PRO A 94 -13.20 -0.51 12.10
C PRO A 94 -13.00 -1.75 12.95
N VAL A 95 -14.12 -2.27 13.48
CA VAL A 95 -14.16 -3.58 14.16
C VAL A 95 -14.47 -4.65 13.12
N ILE A 96 -13.63 -5.64 13.00
CA ILE A 96 -13.79 -6.77 12.08
C ILE A 96 -14.37 -7.97 12.84
N ASP A 97 -15.58 -8.39 12.47
CA ASP A 97 -16.16 -9.64 12.99
C ASP A 97 -15.54 -10.84 12.25
N MET A 98 -14.55 -11.47 12.87
CA MET A 98 -13.84 -12.63 12.33
C MET A 98 -14.70 -13.90 12.23
N LYS A 99 -15.94 -13.87 12.79
CA LYS A 99 -16.89 -14.99 12.74
C LYS A 99 -18.00 -14.75 11.72
N ALA A 100 -17.98 -13.62 10.99
CA ALA A 100 -19.00 -13.32 10.00
C ALA A 100 -19.05 -14.40 8.92
N THR A 101 -20.27 -14.80 8.55
CA THR A 101 -20.54 -15.78 7.49
C THR A 101 -21.37 -15.17 6.35
N SER A 102 -22.04 -14.06 6.61
CA SER A 102 -22.81 -13.35 5.59
C SER A 102 -21.88 -12.67 4.58
N ARG A 103 -22.13 -12.88 3.30
CA ARG A 103 -21.39 -12.25 2.20
C ARG A 103 -21.33 -10.72 2.34
N ALA A 104 -22.47 -10.10 2.65
CA ALA A 104 -22.54 -8.66 2.78
C ALA A 104 -21.64 -8.14 3.90
N VAL A 105 -21.63 -8.81 5.06
CA VAL A 105 -20.77 -8.44 6.21
C VAL A 105 -19.30 -8.66 5.88
N ILE A 106 -18.95 -9.77 5.23
CA ILE A 106 -17.57 -10.10 4.85
C ILE A 106 -17.02 -9.07 3.84
N LEU A 107 -17.78 -8.73 2.80
CA LEU A 107 -17.36 -7.74 1.80
C LEU A 107 -17.26 -6.34 2.41
N LYS A 108 -18.20 -5.97 3.27
CA LYS A 108 -18.13 -4.70 3.99
C LYS A 108 -16.92 -4.62 4.90
N ALA A 109 -16.57 -5.67 5.62
CA ALA A 109 -15.38 -5.71 6.46
C ALA A 109 -14.10 -5.46 5.64
N LEU A 110 -13.99 -6.07 4.45
CA LEU A 110 -12.88 -5.84 3.54
C LEU A 110 -12.84 -4.37 3.08
N GLU A 111 -13.97 -3.83 2.62
CA GLU A 111 -14.09 -2.45 2.18
C GLU A 111 -13.69 -1.47 3.28
N ASP A 112 -14.28 -1.58 4.47
CA ASP A 112 -14.01 -0.72 5.61
C ASP A 112 -12.53 -0.76 6.03
N SER A 113 -11.88 -1.93 5.94
CA SER A 113 -10.46 -2.09 6.24
C SER A 113 -9.56 -1.33 5.27
N PHE A 114 -9.91 -1.33 3.98
CA PHE A 114 -9.20 -0.56 2.96
C PHE A 114 -9.45 0.94 3.08
N ASP A 115 -10.69 1.36 3.39
CA ASP A 115 -11.04 2.77 3.60
C ASP A 115 -10.32 3.34 4.80
N TYR A 116 -10.25 2.58 5.89
CA TYR A 116 -9.41 2.93 7.04
C TYR A 116 -7.93 3.10 6.64
N GLY A 117 -7.36 2.14 5.90
CA GLY A 117 -5.99 2.24 5.42
C GLY A 117 -5.77 3.45 4.52
N THR A 118 -6.74 3.77 3.65
CA THR A 118 -6.72 4.97 2.80
C THR A 118 -6.66 6.25 3.64
N ALA A 119 -7.51 6.36 4.66
CA ALA A 119 -7.53 7.52 5.56
C ALA A 119 -6.21 7.65 6.33
N VAL A 120 -5.71 6.53 6.86
CA VAL A 120 -4.43 6.48 7.59
C VAL A 120 -3.25 6.90 6.70
N ILE A 121 -3.16 6.43 5.45
CA ILE A 121 -2.09 6.79 4.51
C ILE A 121 -2.21 8.27 4.10
N LYS A 122 -3.43 8.77 3.84
CA LYS A 122 -3.66 10.19 3.54
C LYS A 122 -3.25 11.13 4.68
N ALA A 123 -3.35 10.70 5.92
CA ALA A 123 -2.92 11.46 7.09
C ALA A 123 -1.39 11.51 7.28
N GLN A 124 -0.61 10.80 6.46
CA GLN A 124 0.84 10.82 6.48
C GLN A 124 1.41 11.86 5.51
N THR A 125 2.67 12.23 5.73
CA THR A 125 3.54 12.94 4.79
C THR A 125 4.72 12.04 4.44
N ASP A 126 5.50 12.37 3.42
CA ASP A 126 6.74 11.63 3.11
C ASP A 126 7.69 11.57 4.31
N GLN A 127 7.80 12.68 5.05
CA GLN A 127 8.62 12.72 6.26
C GLN A 127 8.10 11.76 7.33
N THR A 128 6.80 11.70 7.59
CA THR A 128 6.24 10.79 8.59
C THR A 128 6.27 9.34 8.13
N MET A 129 6.18 9.07 6.83
CA MET A 129 6.34 7.73 6.27
C MET A 129 7.72 7.12 6.54
N LEU A 130 8.76 7.95 6.66
CA LEU A 130 10.12 7.51 7.00
C LEU A 130 10.35 7.32 8.51
N GLN A 131 9.42 7.77 9.35
CA GLN A 131 9.51 7.58 10.80
C GLN A 131 9.23 6.13 11.20
N ALA A 132 9.70 5.77 12.39
CA ALA A 132 9.41 4.48 13.00
C ALA A 132 7.90 4.26 13.15
N ALA A 133 7.43 3.07 12.78
CA ALA A 133 6.10 2.59 13.11
C ALA A 133 6.06 2.10 14.56
N ALA A 134 4.86 2.02 15.14
CA ALA A 134 4.70 1.40 16.45
C ALA A 134 5.15 -0.06 16.41
N GLU A 135 5.90 -0.48 17.43
CA GLU A 135 6.48 -1.82 17.50
C GLU A 135 5.41 -2.90 17.71
N THR A 136 5.70 -4.08 17.22
CA THR A 136 4.95 -5.31 17.49
C THR A 136 5.93 -6.44 17.82
N ARG A 137 5.40 -7.57 18.32
CA ARG A 137 6.19 -8.77 18.58
C ARG A 137 6.98 -9.26 17.35
N PHE A 138 6.58 -8.90 16.13
CA PHE A 138 7.28 -9.29 14.91
C PHE A 138 8.54 -8.47 14.65
N ASP A 139 8.69 -7.30 15.27
CA ASP A 139 9.85 -6.44 15.08
C ASP A 139 11.08 -6.97 15.84
N SER A 140 10.89 -7.86 16.83
CA SER A 140 12.00 -8.49 17.57
C SER A 140 12.97 -9.28 16.69
N PHE A 141 12.51 -9.82 15.56
CA PHE A 141 13.34 -10.54 14.60
C PHE A 141 13.44 -9.89 13.22
N ARG A 142 12.66 -8.84 12.94
CA ARG A 142 12.70 -8.08 11.67
C ARG A 142 13.36 -6.72 11.80
N GLY A 143 13.65 -6.28 13.02
CA GLY A 143 14.09 -4.93 13.33
C GLY A 143 12.96 -3.90 13.21
N GLN A 144 13.21 -2.71 13.72
CA GLN A 144 12.25 -1.60 13.70
C GLN A 144 11.89 -1.23 12.25
N SER A 145 10.58 -1.12 11.98
CA SER A 145 10.06 -0.80 10.66
C SER A 145 9.69 0.68 10.55
N THR A 146 9.93 1.30 9.39
CA THR A 146 9.32 2.58 9.05
C THR A 146 7.85 2.39 8.71
N ARG A 147 7.05 3.47 8.78
CA ARG A 147 5.63 3.42 8.39
C ARG A 147 5.45 3.00 6.93
N ALA A 148 6.28 3.51 6.01
CA ALA A 148 6.27 3.10 4.61
C ALA A 148 6.50 1.58 4.45
N ARG A 149 7.47 1.02 5.20
CA ARG A 149 7.73 -0.43 5.18
C ARG A 149 6.53 -1.24 5.68
N VAL A 150 5.80 -0.74 6.69
CA VAL A 150 4.57 -1.41 7.18
C VAL A 150 3.50 -1.44 6.10
N VAL A 151 3.28 -0.33 5.38
CA VAL A 151 2.32 -0.29 4.25
C VAL A 151 2.72 -1.28 3.17
N SER A 152 3.99 -1.26 2.74
CA SER A 152 4.50 -2.20 1.72
C SER A 152 4.38 -3.66 2.18
N PHE A 153 4.64 -3.94 3.46
CA PHE A 153 4.52 -5.30 4.02
C PHE A 153 3.07 -5.80 3.98
N VAL A 154 2.10 -4.99 4.41
CA VAL A 154 0.70 -5.44 4.40
C VAL A 154 0.17 -5.59 2.97
N MET A 155 0.59 -4.75 2.04
CA MET A 155 0.25 -4.93 0.62
C MET A 155 0.82 -6.25 0.08
N GLY A 156 2.08 -6.57 0.39
CA GLY A 156 2.69 -7.85 0.00
C GLY A 156 1.96 -9.06 0.58
N HIS A 157 1.58 -8.99 1.87
CA HIS A 157 0.77 -10.01 2.53
C HIS A 157 -0.60 -10.19 1.87
N THR A 158 -1.25 -9.10 1.50
CA THR A 158 -2.55 -9.13 0.82
C THR A 158 -2.44 -9.74 -0.59
N TRP A 159 -1.35 -9.48 -1.32
CA TRP A 159 -1.10 -10.11 -2.62
C TRP A 159 -0.84 -11.62 -2.51
N ASP A 160 -0.18 -12.08 -1.45
CA ASP A 160 -0.05 -13.52 -1.17
C ASP A 160 -1.42 -14.18 -1.03
N ILE A 161 -2.32 -13.59 -0.23
CA ILE A 161 -3.68 -14.13 -0.05
C ILE A 161 -4.50 -14.02 -1.34
N TYR A 162 -4.36 -12.94 -2.11
CA TYR A 162 -4.97 -12.83 -3.44
C TYR A 162 -4.59 -14.03 -4.32
N GLY A 163 -3.31 -14.40 -4.37
CA GLY A 163 -2.85 -15.57 -5.11
C GLY A 163 -3.52 -16.86 -4.66
N GLN A 164 -3.69 -17.06 -3.36
CA GLN A 164 -4.43 -18.18 -2.81
C GLN A 164 -5.91 -18.15 -3.24
N MET A 165 -6.58 -17.01 -3.15
CA MET A 165 -7.98 -16.85 -3.57
C MET A 165 -8.18 -17.14 -5.07
N VAL A 166 -7.22 -16.79 -5.93
CA VAL A 166 -7.22 -17.17 -7.36
C VAL A 166 -7.28 -18.69 -7.53
N VAL A 167 -6.51 -19.44 -6.73
CA VAL A 167 -6.54 -20.90 -6.75
C VAL A 167 -7.91 -21.43 -6.29
N TYR A 168 -8.47 -20.88 -5.22
CA TYR A 168 -9.79 -21.27 -4.70
C TYR A 168 -10.89 -21.09 -5.76
N LEU A 169 -10.89 -19.95 -6.47
CA LEU A 169 -11.84 -19.71 -7.55
C LEU A 169 -11.74 -20.77 -8.65
N ARG A 170 -10.51 -21.05 -9.12
CA ARG A 170 -10.27 -22.05 -10.16
C ARG A 170 -10.70 -23.45 -9.75
N LEU A 171 -10.45 -23.85 -8.51
CA LEU A 171 -10.91 -25.13 -7.96
C LEU A 171 -12.45 -25.24 -7.89
N ASN A 172 -13.12 -24.10 -7.87
CA ASN A 172 -14.59 -24.02 -7.92
C ASN A 172 -15.15 -23.74 -9.32
N GLY A 173 -14.33 -23.83 -10.37
CA GLY A 173 -14.76 -23.57 -11.76
C GLY A 173 -15.04 -22.09 -12.07
N VAL A 174 -14.60 -21.17 -11.22
CA VAL A 174 -14.79 -19.74 -11.39
C VAL A 174 -13.55 -19.12 -12.01
N THR A 175 -13.70 -18.43 -13.13
CA THR A 175 -12.60 -17.68 -13.77
C THR A 175 -12.30 -16.44 -12.93
N PRO A 176 -11.06 -16.27 -12.41
CA PRO A 176 -10.69 -15.08 -11.64
C PRO A 176 -10.88 -13.80 -12.47
N PRO A 177 -11.30 -12.67 -11.87
CA PRO A 177 -11.57 -11.42 -12.59
C PRO A 177 -10.42 -10.94 -13.48
N ALA A 178 -9.18 -11.04 -13.01
CA ALA A 178 -8.00 -10.65 -13.80
C ALA A 178 -7.69 -11.59 -15.00
N SER A 179 -8.34 -12.76 -15.09
CA SER A 179 -8.21 -13.72 -16.18
C SER A 179 -9.40 -13.66 -17.16
N GLN A 180 -10.40 -12.85 -16.87
CA GLN A 180 -11.53 -12.62 -17.79
C GLN A 180 -11.03 -11.72 -18.93
N ARG A 181 -11.24 -12.16 -20.17
CA ARG A 181 -10.95 -11.33 -21.34
C ARG A 181 -12.06 -10.28 -21.47
N PRO A 182 -11.73 -9.03 -21.88
CA PRO A 182 -12.73 -8.03 -22.24
C PRO A 182 -13.61 -8.47 -23.40
#